data_8a8119ecaf15f187d184832acc3a8833
#
_entry.id   8a8119ecaf15f187d184832acc3a8833
#
_cell.length_a   1.000
_cell.length_b   1.000
_cell.length_c   1.000
_cell.angle_alpha   90.00
_cell.angle_beta   90.00
_cell.angle_gamma   90.00
#
_symmetry.space_group_name_H-M   'P 1'
#
loop_
_entity.id
_entity.type
_entity.pdbx_description
1 polymer ?
#
loop_
_entity_poly.entity_id
_entity_poly.type
_entity_poly.pdbx_seq_one_letter_code
_entity_poly.pdbx_strand_id
1 'polypeptide(L)'
;MESLKEIKSYNKFFFLYPLTYIIYITLSFAIGVAVAFKNNSFLYISMIISFVLIFLSIIFTLKNKLNISMIIIIFSCLFIGYSYTVIRYYDILKNPLNNFDKPIEAYNAKILSYDGVVGFRERYIAYVDKVYDGTNWYNYAGNIRIYNDSLKTLFINDEITVSSKINLYKNILTNNDIYNSQIIIEVLEDRMLYGVASIYRYDNFVIQKNGFSIVNYINTHSTKIRNIIKKSLGSNMEAIPYSIAQGIMIGDKNIIPYHIRQYFIDSGISHILSISGLHITMILSILFLILSFFPINFYKRILISTIITIIIYPPITLFSVSIIRASIMAFCLLISYYFDRNRNSINALFLSALIILLLNPNSIKDISFQFSFLATLGIIIYYPIFNFYIIKNIKNINTNNKITNLIKNISIKLLAFLSISIFALIAVLPLSIHHFSILNITSLISNIFAVPLSFIILSSSLITIITYQIYAPLSIFPSKTAEFFSNILIELANKFSNLNFLRYELTINLYFAVLITFIIIFIGIIIRIKINKLNSIYNKITHTKQVLKN
;
A
#
# COMPACT_ATOMS: atom_id res chain seq x y z
N MET A 1 -31.68 -30.35 22.59
CA MET A 1 -30.39 -31.06 22.49
C MET A 1 -29.99 -31.45 21.04
N GLU A 2 -30.94 -31.68 20.15
CA GLU A 2 -30.64 -31.96 18.72
C GLU A 2 -30.09 -30.74 17.96
N SER A 3 -30.60 -29.54 18.22
CA SER A 3 -30.10 -28.31 17.61
C SER A 3 -28.62 -27.99 17.93
N LEU A 4 -28.15 -28.42 19.09
CA LEU A 4 -26.75 -28.28 19.53
C LEU A 4 -25.82 -29.36 18.90
N LYS A 5 -26.38 -30.51 18.47
CA LYS A 5 -25.64 -31.53 17.73
C LYS A 5 -25.49 -31.16 16.27
N GLU A 6 -26.49 -30.55 15.65
CA GLU A 6 -26.40 -30.05 14.28
C GLU A 6 -25.37 -28.90 14.16
N ILE A 7 -25.34 -27.97 15.10
CA ILE A 7 -24.32 -26.91 15.15
C ILE A 7 -22.89 -27.48 15.31
N LYS A 8 -22.75 -28.62 16.03
CA LYS A 8 -21.46 -29.32 16.18
C LYS A 8 -21.02 -30.09 14.93
N SER A 9 -21.96 -30.59 14.11
CA SER A 9 -21.63 -31.30 12.85
C SER A 9 -21.19 -30.36 11.73
N TYR A 10 -21.71 -29.13 11.70
CA TYR A 10 -21.28 -28.07 10.78
C TYR A 10 -19.81 -27.63 11.00
N ASN A 11 -19.27 -27.83 12.20
CA ASN A 11 -17.92 -27.35 12.58
C ASN A 11 -16.78 -28.33 12.29
N LYS A 12 -17.04 -29.53 11.74
CA LYS A 12 -15.99 -30.56 11.55
C LYS A 12 -15.25 -30.51 10.22
N PHE A 13 -15.77 -29.82 9.20
CA PHE A 13 -15.15 -29.81 7.87
C PHE A 13 -14.55 -28.47 7.40
N PHE A 14 -14.95 -27.34 8.00
CA PHE A 14 -14.32 -26.06 7.72
C PHE A 14 -13.72 -25.46 8.97
N PHE A 15 -12.42 -25.59 9.09
CA PHE A 15 -11.61 -25.17 10.24
C PHE A 15 -11.55 -23.67 10.48
N LEU A 16 -12.41 -22.87 9.84
CA LEU A 16 -12.35 -21.43 9.94
C LEU A 16 -13.78 -20.85 9.91
N TYR A 17 -14.06 -19.95 10.84
CA TYR A 17 -15.29 -19.19 10.99
C TYR A 17 -15.85 -18.65 9.65
N PRO A 18 -17.18 -18.39 9.52
CA PRO A 18 -17.82 -17.91 8.27
C PRO A 18 -17.19 -16.65 7.66
N LEU A 19 -16.36 -15.94 8.42
CA LEU A 19 -15.62 -14.76 7.98
C LEU A 19 -14.40 -15.05 7.09
N THR A 20 -14.00 -16.30 6.90
CA THR A 20 -12.81 -16.67 6.11
C THR A 20 -13.09 -16.82 4.62
N TYR A 21 -14.33 -16.81 4.20
CA TYR A 21 -14.68 -16.87 2.76
C TYR A 21 -14.08 -15.70 1.98
N ILE A 22 -13.97 -14.52 2.59
CA ILE A 22 -13.36 -13.36 1.93
C ILE A 22 -11.90 -13.61 1.57
N ILE A 23 -11.16 -14.39 2.36
CA ILE A 23 -9.78 -14.76 2.09
C ILE A 23 -9.71 -15.60 0.83
N TYR A 24 -10.51 -16.64 0.75
CA TYR A 24 -10.53 -17.56 -0.39
C TYR A 24 -11.01 -16.87 -1.67
N ILE A 25 -12.06 -16.05 -1.58
CA ILE A 25 -12.57 -15.23 -2.68
C ILE A 25 -11.46 -14.31 -3.21
N THR A 26 -10.77 -13.60 -2.31
CA THR A 26 -9.70 -12.67 -2.70
C THR A 26 -8.53 -13.39 -3.32
N LEU A 27 -8.08 -14.52 -2.74
CA LEU A 27 -6.99 -15.31 -3.29
C LEU A 27 -7.33 -15.89 -4.67
N SER A 28 -8.53 -16.46 -4.83
CA SER A 28 -8.98 -16.97 -6.12
C SER A 28 -9.06 -15.87 -7.17
N PHE A 29 -9.63 -14.72 -6.83
CA PHE A 29 -9.69 -13.55 -7.70
C PHE A 29 -8.28 -13.08 -8.10
N ALA A 30 -7.36 -12.96 -7.15
CA ALA A 30 -5.98 -12.54 -7.38
C ALA A 30 -5.22 -13.51 -8.28
N ILE A 31 -5.42 -14.84 -8.11
CA ILE A 31 -4.85 -15.86 -9.00
C ILE A 31 -5.39 -15.67 -10.43
N GLY A 32 -6.69 -15.46 -10.59
CA GLY A 32 -7.31 -15.21 -11.90
C GLY A 32 -6.70 -13.97 -12.57
N VAL A 33 -6.52 -12.87 -11.82
CA VAL A 33 -5.86 -11.65 -12.29
C VAL A 33 -4.41 -11.94 -12.74
N ALA A 34 -3.64 -12.66 -11.94
CA ALA A 34 -2.23 -12.99 -12.27
C ALA A 34 -2.11 -13.85 -13.53
N VAL A 35 -3.00 -14.83 -13.69
CA VAL A 35 -3.04 -15.72 -14.89
C VAL A 35 -3.40 -14.93 -16.14
N ALA A 36 -4.31 -13.95 -16.04
CA ALA A 36 -4.73 -13.11 -17.17
C ALA A 36 -3.57 -12.30 -17.77
N PHE A 37 -2.67 -11.80 -16.93
CA PHE A 37 -1.48 -11.08 -17.42
C PHE A 37 -0.45 -11.97 -18.10
N LYS A 38 -0.45 -13.27 -17.82
CA LYS A 38 0.45 -14.22 -18.46
C LYS A 38 -0.11 -14.81 -19.75
N ASN A 39 -1.42 -15.01 -19.79
CA ASN A 39 -2.11 -15.58 -20.95
C ASN A 39 -3.54 -15.03 -21.03
N ASN A 40 -3.88 -14.36 -22.12
CA ASN A 40 -5.16 -13.69 -22.34
C ASN A 40 -6.09 -14.42 -23.33
N SER A 41 -5.69 -15.62 -23.82
CA SER A 41 -6.36 -16.33 -24.92
C SER A 41 -7.73 -16.93 -24.54
N PHE A 42 -8.00 -17.13 -23.25
CA PHE A 42 -9.16 -17.90 -22.78
C PHE A 42 -10.34 -17.04 -22.30
N LEU A 43 -10.49 -15.80 -22.79
CA LEU A 43 -11.51 -14.88 -22.31
C LEU A 43 -12.93 -15.46 -22.38
N TYR A 44 -13.37 -15.88 -23.55
CA TYR A 44 -14.75 -16.39 -23.74
C TYR A 44 -15.01 -17.66 -22.93
N ILE A 45 -14.03 -18.56 -22.89
CA ILE A 45 -14.14 -19.82 -22.13
C ILE A 45 -14.25 -19.49 -20.62
N SER A 46 -13.45 -18.57 -20.10
CA SER A 46 -13.49 -18.19 -18.69
C SER A 46 -14.80 -17.50 -18.30
N MET A 47 -15.37 -16.69 -19.18
CA MET A 47 -16.70 -16.08 -18.98
C MET A 47 -17.80 -17.15 -18.92
N ILE A 48 -17.80 -18.10 -19.82
CA ILE A 48 -18.78 -19.20 -19.82
C ILE A 48 -18.65 -20.03 -18.54
N ILE A 49 -17.42 -20.42 -18.18
CA ILE A 49 -17.16 -21.19 -16.96
C ILE A 49 -17.64 -20.43 -15.71
N SER A 50 -17.33 -19.14 -15.61
CA SER A 50 -17.76 -18.33 -14.46
C SER A 50 -19.28 -18.26 -14.34
N PHE A 51 -19.98 -18.09 -15.45
CA PHE A 51 -21.43 -18.06 -15.49
C PHE A 51 -22.05 -19.41 -15.07
N VAL A 52 -21.54 -20.53 -15.62
CA VAL A 52 -21.98 -21.89 -15.25
C VAL A 52 -21.74 -22.15 -13.76
N LEU A 53 -20.58 -21.78 -13.23
CA LEU A 53 -20.27 -21.97 -11.81
C LEU A 53 -21.19 -21.13 -10.90
N ILE A 54 -21.48 -19.88 -11.25
CA ILE A 54 -22.43 -19.06 -10.50
C ILE A 54 -23.83 -19.71 -10.52
N PHE A 55 -24.29 -20.16 -11.68
CA PHE A 55 -25.58 -20.83 -11.82
C PHE A 55 -25.65 -22.10 -10.95
N LEU A 56 -24.62 -22.95 -11.00
CA LEU A 56 -24.51 -24.12 -10.15
C LEU A 56 -24.51 -23.75 -8.65
N SER A 57 -23.83 -22.69 -8.26
CA SER A 57 -23.81 -22.24 -6.86
C SER A 57 -25.21 -21.87 -6.36
N ILE A 58 -26.01 -21.24 -7.20
CA ILE A 58 -27.41 -20.90 -6.90
C ILE A 58 -28.24 -22.18 -6.69
N ILE A 59 -28.10 -23.18 -7.57
CA ILE A 59 -28.82 -24.47 -7.44
C ILE A 59 -28.47 -25.15 -6.11
N PHE A 60 -27.17 -25.18 -5.74
CA PHE A 60 -26.73 -25.82 -4.49
C PHE A 60 -27.17 -25.02 -3.24
N THR A 61 -27.31 -23.69 -3.33
CA THR A 61 -27.89 -22.87 -2.25
C THR A 61 -29.37 -23.20 -2.07
N LEU A 62 -30.12 -23.30 -3.15
CA LEU A 62 -31.56 -23.66 -3.12
C LEU A 62 -31.77 -25.09 -2.58
N LYS A 63 -30.81 -25.99 -2.75
CA LYS A 63 -30.81 -27.34 -2.18
C LYS A 63 -30.26 -27.41 -0.74
N ASN A 64 -30.08 -26.27 -0.05
CA ASN A 64 -29.49 -26.16 1.28
C ASN A 64 -28.09 -26.75 1.45
N LYS A 65 -27.32 -26.92 0.36
CA LYS A 65 -25.94 -27.42 0.37
C LYS A 65 -24.95 -26.24 0.36
N LEU A 66 -25.01 -25.38 1.39
CA LEU A 66 -24.25 -24.12 1.49
C LEU A 66 -22.73 -24.31 1.33
N ASN A 67 -22.16 -25.39 1.89
CA ASN A 67 -20.73 -25.65 1.80
C ASN A 67 -20.26 -25.88 0.36
N ILE A 68 -21.03 -26.62 -0.43
CA ILE A 68 -20.71 -26.89 -1.84
C ILE A 68 -20.88 -25.61 -2.65
N SER A 69 -21.96 -24.88 -2.43
CA SER A 69 -22.19 -23.58 -3.07
C SER A 69 -21.03 -22.62 -2.83
N MET A 70 -20.52 -22.50 -1.61
CA MET A 70 -19.39 -21.63 -1.28
C MET A 70 -18.10 -22.03 -1.99
N ILE A 71 -17.79 -23.33 -2.10
CA ILE A 71 -16.64 -23.82 -2.85
C ILE A 71 -16.76 -23.40 -4.33
N ILE A 72 -17.94 -23.56 -4.91
CA ILE A 72 -18.20 -23.18 -6.31
C ILE A 72 -18.04 -21.68 -6.52
N ILE A 73 -18.51 -20.83 -5.57
CA ILE A 73 -18.31 -19.39 -5.62
C ILE A 73 -16.82 -19.03 -5.61
N ILE A 74 -16.04 -19.66 -4.74
CA ILE A 74 -14.59 -19.43 -4.66
C ILE A 74 -13.93 -19.74 -6.02
N PHE A 75 -14.26 -20.85 -6.64
CA PHE A 75 -13.74 -21.19 -7.96
C PHE A 75 -14.23 -20.22 -9.05
N SER A 76 -15.50 -19.77 -9.01
CA SER A 76 -16.01 -18.80 -9.97
C SER A 76 -15.26 -17.47 -9.91
N CYS A 77 -14.83 -17.04 -8.72
CA CYS A 77 -14.07 -15.81 -8.52
C CYS A 77 -12.71 -15.82 -9.25
N LEU A 78 -12.09 -16.98 -9.44
CA LEU A 78 -10.87 -17.12 -10.26
C LEU A 78 -11.14 -16.73 -11.72
N PHE A 79 -12.20 -17.31 -12.32
CA PHE A 79 -12.56 -17.02 -13.70
C PHE A 79 -13.09 -15.60 -13.88
N ILE A 80 -13.79 -15.06 -12.88
CA ILE A 80 -14.22 -13.67 -12.86
C ILE A 80 -13.02 -12.74 -12.84
N GLY A 81 -12.02 -12.99 -11.98
CA GLY A 81 -10.80 -12.19 -11.90
C GLY A 81 -10.01 -12.19 -13.21
N TYR A 82 -9.92 -13.36 -13.85
CA TYR A 82 -9.31 -13.52 -15.17
C TYR A 82 -10.07 -12.70 -16.23
N SER A 83 -11.37 -12.94 -16.39
CA SER A 83 -12.19 -12.27 -17.41
C SER A 83 -12.21 -10.76 -17.22
N TYR A 84 -12.37 -10.30 -15.98
CA TYR A 84 -12.35 -8.89 -15.61
C TYR A 84 -11.04 -8.22 -16.04
N THR A 85 -9.90 -8.86 -15.79
CA THR A 85 -8.59 -8.31 -16.13
C THR A 85 -8.39 -8.24 -17.64
N VAL A 86 -8.73 -9.31 -18.35
CA VAL A 86 -8.60 -9.34 -19.82
C VAL A 86 -9.50 -8.29 -20.48
N ILE A 87 -10.75 -8.14 -20.03
CA ILE A 87 -11.67 -7.11 -20.55
C ILE A 87 -11.10 -5.71 -20.29
N ARG A 88 -10.66 -5.45 -19.06
CA ARG A 88 -10.18 -4.12 -18.65
C ARG A 88 -8.92 -3.66 -19.39
N TYR A 89 -8.06 -4.60 -19.72
CA TYR A 89 -6.79 -4.33 -20.42
C TYR A 89 -6.74 -4.90 -21.82
N TYR A 90 -7.92 -5.16 -22.41
CA TYR A 90 -8.03 -5.83 -23.72
C TYR A 90 -7.15 -5.17 -24.79
N ASP A 91 -7.22 -3.85 -24.94
CA ASP A 91 -6.47 -3.13 -25.96
C ASP A 91 -4.96 -3.21 -25.73
N ILE A 92 -4.52 -3.05 -24.46
CA ILE A 92 -3.09 -3.16 -24.10
C ILE A 92 -2.58 -4.59 -24.33
N LEU A 93 -3.37 -5.60 -23.93
CA LEU A 93 -2.95 -7.01 -24.05
C LEU A 93 -2.97 -7.50 -25.49
N LYS A 94 -3.82 -6.92 -26.34
CA LYS A 94 -3.93 -7.28 -27.75
C LYS A 94 -2.86 -6.64 -28.60
N ASN A 95 -2.69 -5.32 -28.47
CA ASN A 95 -1.74 -4.52 -29.25
C ASN A 95 -0.94 -3.61 -28.29
N PRO A 96 0.02 -4.14 -27.55
CA PRO A 96 0.79 -3.33 -26.60
C PRO A 96 1.67 -2.31 -27.35
N LEU A 97 1.72 -1.09 -26.86
CA LEU A 97 2.50 0.02 -27.42
C LEU A 97 3.99 -0.35 -27.62
N ASN A 98 4.51 -1.25 -26.80
CA ASN A 98 5.90 -1.72 -26.88
C ASN A 98 6.18 -2.51 -28.18
N ASN A 99 5.17 -3.07 -28.83
CA ASN A 99 5.32 -3.81 -30.09
C ASN A 99 5.31 -2.88 -31.33
N PHE A 100 5.15 -1.58 -31.13
CA PHE A 100 5.24 -0.63 -32.24
C PHE A 100 6.69 -0.32 -32.55
N ASP A 101 7.11 -0.56 -33.81
CA ASP A 101 8.53 -0.51 -34.20
C ASP A 101 8.89 0.75 -35.01
N LYS A 102 7.89 1.55 -35.39
CA LYS A 102 8.13 2.81 -36.13
C LYS A 102 8.30 4.00 -35.19
N PRO A 103 8.93 5.11 -35.63
CA PRO A 103 8.92 6.34 -34.87
C PRO A 103 7.49 6.85 -34.64
N ILE A 104 7.21 7.33 -33.45
CA ILE A 104 5.91 7.92 -33.11
C ILE A 104 6.07 9.45 -33.17
N GLU A 105 5.33 10.11 -34.08
CA GLU A 105 5.39 11.54 -34.28
C GLU A 105 4.24 12.30 -33.61
N ALA A 106 3.08 11.61 -33.45
CA ALA A 106 1.94 12.13 -32.70
C ALA A 106 1.19 10.99 -32.00
N TYR A 107 0.39 11.33 -31.01
CA TYR A 107 -0.39 10.33 -30.27
C TYR A 107 -1.64 10.95 -29.67
N ASN A 108 -2.65 10.11 -29.49
CA ASN A 108 -3.82 10.40 -28.69
C ASN A 108 -3.64 9.74 -27.33
N ALA A 109 -3.90 10.50 -26.26
CA ALA A 109 -3.77 9.97 -24.92
C ALA A 109 -4.82 10.55 -23.97
N LYS A 110 -5.21 9.76 -23.00
CA LYS A 110 -6.06 10.14 -21.88
C LYS A 110 -5.24 10.24 -20.61
N ILE A 111 -5.32 11.36 -19.92
CA ILE A 111 -4.61 11.57 -18.65
C ILE A 111 -5.25 10.70 -17.57
N LEU A 112 -4.48 9.76 -16.99
CA LEU A 112 -4.95 8.84 -15.96
C LEU A 112 -4.68 9.37 -14.55
N SER A 113 -3.47 9.90 -14.33
CA SER A 113 -3.06 10.36 -13.00
C SER A 113 -1.97 11.41 -13.07
N TYR A 114 -1.90 12.23 -12.04
CA TYR A 114 -0.80 13.15 -11.80
C TYR A 114 0.31 12.40 -11.01
N ASP A 115 1.54 12.45 -11.50
CA ASP A 115 2.70 11.71 -10.97
C ASP A 115 3.75 12.65 -10.32
N GLY A 116 3.37 13.89 -10.02
CA GLY A 116 4.22 14.86 -9.32
C GLY A 116 4.90 15.87 -10.22
N VAL A 117 5.93 16.54 -9.69
CA VAL A 117 6.76 17.52 -10.40
C VAL A 117 8.22 17.08 -10.38
N VAL A 118 8.93 17.22 -11.47
CA VAL A 118 10.37 16.99 -11.59
C VAL A 118 11.02 18.24 -12.16
N GLY A 119 11.82 18.92 -11.34
CA GLY A 119 12.29 20.27 -11.68
C GLY A 119 11.11 21.24 -11.78
N PHE A 120 10.93 21.85 -12.96
CA PHE A 120 9.81 22.76 -13.25
C PHE A 120 8.68 22.11 -14.05
N ARG A 121 8.79 20.81 -14.38
CA ARG A 121 7.84 20.09 -15.24
C ARG A 121 6.87 19.27 -14.42
N GLU A 122 5.59 19.43 -14.71
CA GLU A 122 4.55 18.55 -14.20
C GLU A 122 4.64 17.20 -14.89
N ARG A 123 4.45 16.13 -14.13
CA ARG A 123 4.53 14.76 -14.60
C ARG A 123 3.20 14.07 -14.46
N TYR A 124 2.77 13.42 -15.54
CA TYR A 124 1.50 12.71 -15.63
C TYR A 124 1.72 11.29 -16.14
N ILE A 125 0.82 10.39 -15.79
CA ILE A 125 0.66 9.09 -16.45
C ILE A 125 -0.55 9.21 -17.36
N ALA A 126 -0.38 8.86 -18.63
CA ALA A 126 -1.42 8.90 -19.64
C ALA A 126 -1.54 7.56 -20.36
N TYR A 127 -2.77 7.19 -20.68
CA TYR A 127 -3.09 6.02 -21.51
C TYR A 127 -3.16 6.48 -22.96
N VAL A 128 -2.29 5.92 -23.80
CA VAL A 128 -2.29 6.10 -25.25
C VAL A 128 -3.20 5.05 -25.86
N ASP A 129 -4.06 5.43 -26.78
CA ASP A 129 -4.93 4.54 -27.55
C ASP A 129 -4.57 4.49 -29.02
N LYS A 130 -3.97 5.57 -29.57
CA LYS A 130 -3.57 5.68 -30.95
C LYS A 130 -2.22 6.37 -31.10
N VAL A 131 -1.44 5.93 -32.05
CA VAL A 131 -0.14 6.50 -32.43
C VAL A 131 -0.09 6.78 -33.91
N TYR A 132 0.64 7.83 -34.29
CA TYR A 132 0.83 8.28 -35.68
C TYR A 132 2.31 8.22 -36.07
N ASP A 133 2.61 7.61 -37.23
CA ASP A 133 3.97 7.38 -37.72
C ASP A 133 4.44 8.42 -38.76
N GLY A 134 3.71 9.54 -38.93
CA GLY A 134 3.93 10.52 -39.98
C GLY A 134 3.07 10.29 -41.26
N THR A 135 2.48 9.09 -41.40
CA THR A 135 1.62 8.73 -42.53
C THR A 135 0.24 8.25 -42.11
N ASN A 136 0.16 7.35 -41.17
CA ASN A 136 -1.08 6.72 -40.75
C ASN A 136 -1.23 6.64 -39.22
N TRP A 137 -2.48 6.58 -38.76
CA TRP A 137 -2.83 6.29 -37.38
C TRP A 137 -2.97 4.78 -37.16
N TYR A 138 -2.38 4.31 -36.07
CA TYR A 138 -2.40 2.90 -35.65
C TYR A 138 -2.99 2.76 -34.27
N ASN A 139 -3.75 1.70 -34.04
CA ASN A 139 -4.32 1.34 -32.72
C ASN A 139 -3.31 0.51 -31.93
N TYR A 140 -2.48 1.17 -31.15
CA TYR A 140 -1.59 0.57 -30.15
C TYR A 140 -1.85 1.21 -28.82
N ALA A 141 -1.95 0.40 -27.76
CA ALA A 141 -2.37 0.85 -26.44
C ALA A 141 -1.28 0.66 -25.40
N GLY A 142 -1.19 1.61 -24.49
CA GLY A 142 -0.26 1.51 -23.36
C GLY A 142 -0.16 2.78 -22.55
N ASN A 143 0.35 2.67 -21.34
CA ASN A 143 0.59 3.86 -20.54
C ASN A 143 1.96 4.45 -20.85
N ILE A 144 2.03 5.77 -20.86
CA ILE A 144 3.27 6.53 -20.98
C ILE A 144 3.36 7.56 -19.85
N ARG A 145 4.57 8.01 -19.59
CA ARG A 145 4.82 9.13 -18.70
C ARG A 145 4.99 10.40 -19.51
N ILE A 146 4.20 11.42 -19.21
CA ILE A 146 4.24 12.71 -19.89
C ILE A 146 4.87 13.75 -18.96
N TYR A 147 5.88 14.46 -19.45
CA TYR A 147 6.45 15.64 -18.81
C TYR A 147 5.89 16.89 -19.48
N ASN A 148 5.07 17.64 -18.74
CA ASN A 148 4.41 18.84 -19.24
C ASN A 148 5.18 20.09 -18.82
N ASP A 149 5.74 20.80 -19.77
CA ASP A 149 6.39 22.11 -19.62
C ASP A 149 5.55 23.22 -20.26
N SER A 150 4.35 22.89 -20.72
CA SER A 150 3.45 23.87 -21.33
C SER A 150 2.78 24.75 -20.27
N LEU A 151 2.30 25.92 -20.70
CA LEU A 151 1.50 26.81 -19.85
C LEU A 151 0.06 26.29 -19.60
N LYS A 152 -0.33 25.22 -20.31
CA LYS A 152 -1.66 24.62 -20.18
C LYS A 152 -1.64 23.56 -19.08
N THR A 153 -2.49 23.71 -18.09
CA THR A 153 -2.71 22.69 -17.04
C THR A 153 -3.51 21.53 -17.60
N LEU A 154 -3.01 20.32 -17.40
CA LEU A 154 -3.69 19.08 -17.75
C LEU A 154 -4.47 18.57 -16.55
N PHE A 155 -5.67 18.07 -16.79
CA PHE A 155 -6.51 17.46 -15.77
C PHE A 155 -6.68 15.96 -16.02
N ILE A 156 -6.96 15.21 -14.98
CA ILE A 156 -7.24 13.77 -15.11
C ILE A 156 -8.53 13.59 -15.92
N ASN A 157 -8.53 12.62 -16.82
CA ASN A 157 -9.53 12.34 -17.84
C ASN A 157 -9.55 13.33 -19.02
N ASP A 158 -8.66 14.32 -19.09
CA ASP A 158 -8.51 15.07 -20.33
C ASP A 158 -8.00 14.14 -21.43
N GLU A 159 -8.62 14.22 -22.59
CA GLU A 159 -8.15 13.58 -23.81
C GLU A 159 -7.31 14.60 -24.58
N ILE A 160 -6.09 14.22 -24.88
CA ILE A 160 -5.12 15.08 -25.56
C ILE A 160 -4.65 14.43 -26.84
N THR A 161 -4.59 15.20 -27.89
CA THR A 161 -3.87 14.86 -29.12
C THR A 161 -2.62 15.71 -29.18
N VAL A 162 -1.47 15.08 -29.18
CA VAL A 162 -0.17 15.76 -29.06
C VAL A 162 0.68 15.41 -30.25
N SER A 163 1.21 16.44 -30.91
CA SER A 163 2.21 16.29 -31.97
C SER A 163 3.61 16.35 -31.36
N SER A 164 3.94 15.32 -30.58
CA SER A 164 5.29 15.14 -30.02
C SER A 164 5.68 13.67 -30.02
N LYS A 165 6.99 13.41 -29.97
CA LYS A 165 7.53 12.06 -30.04
C LYS A 165 7.32 11.31 -28.71
N ILE A 166 6.95 10.03 -28.82
CA ILE A 166 7.05 9.10 -27.70
C ILE A 166 8.37 8.35 -27.83
N ASN A 167 9.21 8.45 -26.82
CA ASN A 167 10.40 7.63 -26.70
C ASN A 167 10.06 6.36 -25.91
N LEU A 168 9.97 5.23 -26.60
CA LEU A 168 9.72 3.94 -25.95
C LEU A 168 10.92 3.53 -25.11
N TYR A 169 10.68 3.00 -23.91
CA TYR A 169 11.74 2.57 -23.03
C TYR A 169 12.63 1.49 -23.64
N LYS A 170 12.08 0.60 -24.47
CA LYS A 170 12.87 -0.40 -25.22
C LYS A 170 13.97 0.24 -26.07
N ASN A 171 13.75 1.44 -26.61
CA ASN A 171 14.70 2.14 -27.48
C ASN A 171 15.70 3.02 -26.71
N ILE A 172 15.33 3.51 -25.52
CA ILE A 172 16.17 4.38 -24.68
C ILE A 172 17.26 3.57 -23.98
N LEU A 173 16.94 2.35 -23.56
CA LEU A 173 17.77 1.56 -22.66
C LEU A 173 18.74 0.62 -23.40
N THR A 174 18.65 0.51 -24.72
CA THR A 174 19.57 -0.33 -25.54
C THR A 174 21.00 0.20 -25.61
N ASN A 175 21.25 1.45 -25.21
CA ASN A 175 22.54 2.11 -25.38
C ASN A 175 23.44 2.15 -24.14
N ASN A 176 22.96 1.74 -22.95
CA ASN A 176 23.76 1.77 -21.72
C ASN A 176 23.52 0.52 -20.89
N ASP A 177 24.58 -0.20 -20.51
CA ASP A 177 24.63 -1.35 -19.60
C ASP A 177 23.47 -2.35 -19.74
N ILE A 178 23.63 -3.35 -20.59
CA ILE A 178 22.59 -4.31 -21.01
C ILE A 178 21.88 -4.97 -19.83
N TYR A 179 22.56 -5.26 -18.71
CA TYR A 179 21.98 -5.96 -17.58
C TYR A 179 21.04 -5.06 -16.74
N ASN A 180 21.45 -3.83 -16.46
CA ASN A 180 20.62 -2.88 -15.70
C ASN A 180 19.43 -2.38 -16.52
N SER A 181 19.57 -2.28 -17.83
CA SER A 181 18.50 -1.84 -18.73
C SER A 181 17.37 -2.87 -18.85
N GLN A 182 17.66 -4.16 -18.89
CA GLN A 182 16.63 -5.22 -18.94
C GLN A 182 15.78 -5.26 -17.69
N ILE A 183 16.39 -5.13 -16.49
CA ILE A 183 15.64 -5.09 -15.22
C ILE A 183 14.72 -3.86 -15.16
N ILE A 184 15.20 -2.71 -15.62
CA ILE A 184 14.38 -1.48 -15.64
C ILE A 184 13.21 -1.62 -16.61
N ILE A 185 13.43 -2.20 -17.79
CA ILE A 185 12.37 -2.45 -18.78
C ILE A 185 11.31 -3.37 -18.17
N GLU A 186 11.72 -4.49 -17.57
CA GLU A 186 10.79 -5.46 -16.96
C GLU A 186 9.94 -4.82 -15.86
N VAL A 187 10.52 -4.00 -14.99
CA VAL A 187 9.78 -3.27 -13.95
C VAL A 187 8.82 -2.23 -14.53
N LEU A 188 9.15 -1.60 -15.64
CA LEU A 188 8.30 -0.62 -16.30
C LEU A 188 7.16 -1.31 -17.07
N GLU A 189 7.45 -2.42 -17.75
CA GLU A 189 6.44 -3.24 -18.43
C GLU A 189 5.45 -3.86 -17.43
N ASP A 190 5.92 -4.31 -16.29
CA ASP A 190 5.06 -4.78 -15.20
C ASP A 190 4.09 -3.70 -14.71
N ARG A 191 4.49 -2.43 -14.78
CA ARG A 191 3.63 -1.27 -14.52
C ARG A 191 2.81 -0.83 -15.72
N MET A 192 2.93 -1.53 -16.85
CA MET A 192 2.35 -1.14 -18.16
C MET A 192 2.79 0.26 -18.62
N LEU A 193 3.98 0.69 -18.23
CA LEU A 193 4.60 1.93 -18.68
C LEU A 193 5.58 1.62 -19.80
N TYR A 194 5.27 2.03 -21.03
CA TYR A 194 6.03 1.65 -22.21
C TYR A 194 6.94 2.74 -22.75
N GLY A 195 6.74 3.98 -22.32
CA GLY A 195 7.55 5.07 -22.85
C GLY A 195 7.38 6.38 -22.09
N VAL A 196 8.11 7.38 -22.60
CA VAL A 196 8.10 8.74 -22.08
C VAL A 196 7.87 9.72 -23.23
N ALA A 197 7.05 10.74 -22.98
CA ALA A 197 6.85 11.87 -23.87
C ALA A 197 7.07 13.18 -23.11
N SER A 198 7.48 14.23 -23.83
CA SER A 198 7.57 15.59 -23.28
C SER A 198 6.69 16.50 -24.10
N ILE A 199 5.90 17.32 -23.43
CA ILE A 199 5.10 18.38 -24.05
C ILE A 199 5.79 19.69 -23.70
N TYR A 200 6.37 20.36 -24.72
CA TYR A 200 7.05 21.60 -24.54
C TYR A 200 6.11 22.78 -24.73
N ARG A 201 6.56 23.98 -24.35
CA ARG A 201 5.79 25.23 -24.39
C ARG A 201 5.21 25.57 -25.79
N TYR A 202 5.88 25.13 -26.85
CA TYR A 202 5.52 25.44 -28.24
C TYR A 202 4.90 24.24 -28.98
N ASP A 203 4.72 23.10 -28.33
CA ASP A 203 4.10 21.95 -28.99
C ASP A 203 2.63 22.22 -29.28
N ASN A 204 2.20 21.86 -30.47
CA ASN A 204 0.79 21.89 -30.82
C ASN A 204 0.07 20.71 -30.17
N PHE A 205 -0.83 21.00 -29.24
CA PHE A 205 -1.69 19.98 -28.72
C PHE A 205 -3.11 20.51 -28.48
N VAL A 206 -4.07 19.64 -28.72
CA VAL A 206 -5.49 19.90 -28.53
C VAL A 206 -5.92 19.17 -27.24
N ILE A 207 -6.58 19.90 -26.36
CA ILE A 207 -7.19 19.32 -25.16
C ILE A 207 -8.69 19.27 -25.41
N GLN A 208 -9.25 18.06 -25.47
CA GLN A 208 -10.68 17.86 -25.35
C GLN A 208 -10.99 17.72 -23.86
N LYS A 209 -11.53 18.79 -23.27
CA LYS A 209 -11.94 18.76 -21.86
C LYS A 209 -13.18 17.90 -21.73
N ASN A 210 -13.06 16.76 -21.10
CA ASN A 210 -14.21 16.02 -20.65
C ASN A 210 -14.93 16.81 -19.54
N GLY A 211 -16.25 16.88 -19.58
CA GLY A 211 -17.09 17.67 -18.67
C GLY A 211 -16.82 17.43 -17.18
N PHE A 212 -17.64 17.99 -16.30
CA PHE A 212 -17.49 17.88 -14.85
C PHE A 212 -17.28 16.43 -14.40
N SER A 213 -16.11 16.15 -13.84
CA SER A 213 -15.75 14.86 -13.25
C SER A 213 -15.49 15.07 -11.75
N ILE A 214 -16.12 14.25 -10.91
CA ILE A 214 -15.85 14.21 -9.46
C ILE A 214 -14.36 13.99 -9.20
N VAL A 215 -13.70 13.17 -10.03
CA VAL A 215 -12.27 12.89 -9.94
C VAL A 215 -11.45 14.16 -10.17
N ASN A 216 -11.80 14.97 -11.18
CA ASN A 216 -11.14 16.25 -11.46
C ASN A 216 -11.32 17.24 -10.30
N TYR A 217 -12.52 17.31 -9.74
CA TYR A 217 -12.81 18.15 -8.58
C TYR A 217 -11.91 17.76 -7.38
N ILE A 218 -11.87 16.48 -7.04
CA ILE A 218 -11.03 15.97 -5.94
C ILE A 218 -9.55 16.27 -6.20
N ASN A 219 -9.05 16.03 -7.42
CA ASN A 219 -7.64 16.25 -7.76
C ASN A 219 -7.26 17.73 -7.73
N THR A 220 -8.12 18.63 -8.22
CA THR A 220 -7.89 20.07 -8.16
C THR A 220 -7.80 20.57 -6.71
N HIS A 221 -8.65 20.06 -5.82
CA HIS A 221 -8.58 20.40 -4.41
C HIS A 221 -7.36 19.78 -3.72
N SER A 222 -7.02 18.55 -4.07
CA SER A 222 -5.80 17.89 -3.58
C SER A 222 -4.54 18.66 -3.96
N THR A 223 -4.42 19.10 -5.21
CA THR A 223 -3.27 19.90 -5.67
C THR A 223 -3.20 21.24 -4.95
N LYS A 224 -4.33 21.92 -4.72
CA LYS A 224 -4.37 23.13 -3.90
C LYS A 224 -3.86 22.88 -2.47
N ILE A 225 -4.35 21.83 -1.80
CA ILE A 225 -3.90 21.46 -0.46
C ILE A 225 -2.40 21.13 -0.46
N ARG A 226 -1.92 20.36 -1.43
CA ARG A 226 -0.48 20.05 -1.58
C ARG A 226 0.35 21.32 -1.73
N ASN A 227 -0.10 22.29 -2.53
CA ASN A 227 0.60 23.56 -2.70
C ASN A 227 0.62 24.40 -1.42
N ILE A 228 -0.46 24.37 -0.63
CA ILE A 228 -0.50 25.00 0.69
C ILE A 228 0.53 24.33 1.61
N ILE A 229 0.59 23.00 1.64
CA ILE A 229 1.57 22.25 2.43
C ILE A 229 3.00 22.62 2.02
N LYS A 230 3.28 22.60 0.71
CA LYS A 230 4.60 22.96 0.15
C LYS A 230 5.01 24.39 0.55
N LYS A 231 4.09 25.33 0.40
CA LYS A 231 4.35 26.75 0.74
C LYS A 231 4.59 26.94 2.24
N SER A 232 3.76 26.35 3.10
CA SER A 232 3.86 26.52 4.54
C SER A 232 5.12 25.88 5.14
N LEU A 233 5.56 24.74 4.63
CA LEU A 233 6.80 24.09 5.07
C LEU A 233 8.03 24.79 4.48
N GLY A 234 7.99 25.14 3.18
CA GLY A 234 9.14 25.73 2.49
C GLY A 234 9.45 27.17 2.88
N SER A 235 8.53 27.89 3.56
CA SER A 235 8.75 29.27 3.95
C SER A 235 9.80 29.44 5.06
N ASN A 236 9.98 28.45 5.94
CA ASN A 236 10.79 28.58 7.15
C ASN A 236 11.81 27.45 7.36
N MET A 237 11.92 26.51 6.42
CA MET A 237 12.83 25.37 6.50
C MET A 237 13.91 25.46 5.42
N GLU A 238 15.10 24.95 5.73
CA GLU A 238 16.17 24.74 4.74
C GLU A 238 15.78 23.66 3.72
N ALA A 239 16.38 23.72 2.52
CA ALA A 239 15.98 22.90 1.36
C ALA A 239 16.04 21.40 1.63
N ILE A 240 17.09 20.89 2.28
CA ILE A 240 17.26 19.45 2.51
C ILE A 240 16.26 18.94 3.57
N PRO A 241 16.17 19.47 4.80
CA PRO A 241 15.16 19.04 5.79
C PRO A 241 13.73 19.23 5.28
N TYR A 242 13.46 20.33 4.55
CA TYR A 242 12.17 20.52 3.87
C TYR A 242 11.82 19.35 2.95
N SER A 243 12.79 18.88 2.15
CA SER A 243 12.56 17.76 1.23
C SER A 243 12.16 16.47 1.98
N ILE A 244 12.74 16.22 3.16
CA ILE A 244 12.40 15.08 4.02
C ILE A 244 11.01 15.25 4.63
N ALA A 245 10.72 16.42 5.22
CA ALA A 245 9.41 16.71 5.81
C ALA A 245 8.29 16.59 4.77
N GLN A 246 8.51 17.10 3.54
CA GLN A 246 7.58 16.96 2.43
C GLN A 246 7.44 15.50 1.98
N GLY A 247 8.53 14.73 1.92
CA GLY A 247 8.50 13.30 1.61
C GLY A 247 7.64 12.51 2.60
N ILE A 248 7.81 12.77 3.90
CA ILE A 248 7.03 12.14 4.97
C ILE A 248 5.56 12.57 4.93
N MET A 249 5.28 13.86 4.68
CA MET A 249 3.93 14.42 4.76
C MET A 249 3.06 14.07 3.56
N ILE A 250 3.57 14.22 2.34
CA ILE A 250 2.82 14.07 1.08
C ILE A 250 3.39 13.06 0.09
N GLY A 251 4.49 12.39 0.44
CA GLY A 251 5.10 11.32 -0.36
C GLY A 251 5.87 11.79 -1.60
N ASP A 252 6.18 13.06 -1.71
CA ASP A 252 6.93 13.60 -2.84
C ASP A 252 8.43 13.42 -2.65
N LYS A 253 8.96 12.33 -3.22
CA LYS A 253 10.39 11.97 -3.09
C LYS A 253 11.29 12.65 -4.12
N ASN A 254 10.70 13.30 -5.12
CA ASN A 254 11.45 13.78 -6.28
C ASN A 254 12.42 14.93 -5.93
N ILE A 255 12.10 15.69 -4.89
CA ILE A 255 12.92 16.80 -4.42
C ILE A 255 14.04 16.38 -3.45
N ILE A 256 14.04 15.12 -2.99
CA ILE A 256 15.09 14.62 -2.10
C ILE A 256 16.36 14.37 -2.93
N PRO A 257 17.50 14.97 -2.58
CA PRO A 257 18.77 14.76 -3.29
C PRO A 257 19.13 13.28 -3.33
N TYR A 258 19.72 12.84 -4.45
CA TYR A 258 20.02 11.42 -4.70
C TYR A 258 20.88 10.81 -3.58
N HIS A 259 21.96 11.49 -3.14
CA HIS A 259 22.85 11.01 -2.08
C HIS A 259 22.11 10.83 -0.75
N ILE A 260 21.20 11.75 -0.38
CA ILE A 260 20.37 11.61 0.82
C ILE A 260 19.42 10.40 0.68
N ARG A 261 18.77 10.26 -0.48
CA ARG A 261 17.90 9.09 -0.74
C ARG A 261 18.68 7.78 -0.58
N GLN A 262 19.94 7.75 -1.02
CA GLN A 262 20.79 6.57 -0.91
C GLN A 262 21.05 6.21 0.57
N TYR A 263 21.28 7.19 1.47
CA TYR A 263 21.42 6.92 2.91
C TYR A 263 20.18 6.21 3.48
N PHE A 264 18.97 6.63 3.06
CA PHE A 264 17.72 5.98 3.50
C PHE A 264 17.54 4.57 2.94
N ILE A 265 18.03 4.31 1.73
CA ILE A 265 18.01 2.96 1.13
C ILE A 265 18.99 2.05 1.87
N ASP A 266 20.22 2.49 2.03
CA ASP A 266 21.31 1.70 2.62
C ASP A 266 21.09 1.43 4.12
N SER A 267 20.49 2.37 4.85
CA SER A 267 20.05 2.18 6.24
C SER A 267 18.76 1.36 6.39
N GLY A 268 18.08 1.01 5.29
CA GLY A 268 16.85 0.21 5.29
C GLY A 268 15.57 0.94 5.74
N ILE A 269 15.60 2.28 5.83
CA ILE A 269 14.47 3.11 6.25
C ILE A 269 13.82 3.89 5.10
N SER A 270 14.09 3.53 3.85
CA SER A 270 13.50 4.17 2.66
C SER A 270 11.97 4.15 2.66
N HIS A 271 11.34 3.19 3.36
CA HIS A 271 9.90 3.08 3.50
C HIS A 271 9.27 4.24 4.30
N ILE A 272 10.04 4.96 5.13
CA ILE A 272 9.59 6.15 5.86
C ILE A 272 9.38 7.34 4.90
N LEU A 273 10.22 7.44 3.86
CA LEU A 273 10.04 8.43 2.79
C LEU A 273 8.90 8.05 1.84
N SER A 274 8.45 6.80 1.91
CA SER A 274 7.27 6.32 1.18
C SER A 274 6.07 6.40 2.08
N ILE A 275 4.98 6.98 1.59
CA ILE A 275 3.74 6.99 2.36
C ILE A 275 3.26 5.56 2.60
N SER A 276 3.00 5.26 3.87
CA SER A 276 2.65 3.91 4.32
C SER A 276 1.43 3.94 5.25
N GLY A 277 0.91 2.76 5.59
CA GLY A 277 -0.14 2.64 6.60
C GLY A 277 0.22 3.21 7.98
N LEU A 278 1.53 3.29 8.30
CA LEU A 278 2.02 3.92 9.51
C LEU A 278 1.66 5.41 9.56
N HIS A 279 1.76 6.12 8.44
CA HIS A 279 1.40 7.55 8.35
C HIS A 279 -0.09 7.78 8.63
N ILE A 280 -0.99 6.89 8.17
CA ILE A 280 -2.42 6.97 8.52
C ILE A 280 -2.60 6.85 10.03
N THR A 281 -1.94 5.87 10.67
CA THR A 281 -2.07 5.69 12.13
C THR A 281 -1.48 6.86 12.90
N MET A 282 -0.40 7.47 12.42
CA MET A 282 0.19 8.67 13.01
C MET A 282 -0.77 9.86 12.92
N ILE A 283 -1.31 10.15 11.72
CA ILE A 283 -2.26 11.26 11.52
C ILE A 283 -3.53 11.05 12.34
N LEU A 284 -4.07 9.82 12.33
CA LEU A 284 -5.22 9.47 13.15
C LEU A 284 -4.95 9.72 14.64
N SER A 285 -3.77 9.34 15.13
CA SER A 285 -3.36 9.56 16.52
C SER A 285 -3.24 11.06 16.86
N ILE A 286 -2.67 11.85 15.95
CA ILE A 286 -2.55 13.32 16.12
C ILE A 286 -3.93 13.96 16.15
N LEU A 287 -4.81 13.62 15.21
CA LEU A 287 -6.18 14.14 15.20
C LEU A 287 -6.96 13.73 16.44
N PHE A 288 -6.79 12.47 16.89
CA PHE A 288 -7.41 12.00 18.12
C PHE A 288 -6.92 12.78 19.34
N LEU A 289 -5.62 13.11 19.42
CA LEU A 289 -5.05 13.96 20.48
C LEU A 289 -5.60 15.39 20.41
N ILE A 290 -5.66 16.01 19.24
CA ILE A 290 -6.24 17.34 19.06
C ILE A 290 -7.71 17.34 19.50
N LEU A 291 -8.49 16.35 19.11
CA LEU A 291 -9.89 16.22 19.51
C LEU A 291 -10.05 15.93 21.01
N SER A 292 -9.00 15.52 21.72
CA SER A 292 -9.05 15.29 23.17
C SER A 292 -9.16 16.58 24.00
N PHE A 293 -8.77 17.73 23.42
CA PHE A 293 -8.93 19.04 24.05
C PHE A 293 -10.38 19.56 24.01
N PHE A 294 -11.25 18.91 23.22
CA PHE A 294 -12.65 19.27 23.13
C PHE A 294 -13.52 18.30 23.97
N PRO A 295 -14.69 18.74 24.50
CA PRO A 295 -15.57 17.91 25.29
C PRO A 295 -16.34 16.89 24.44
N ILE A 296 -15.60 16.05 23.71
CA ILE A 296 -16.12 15.03 22.80
C ILE A 296 -15.91 13.65 23.43
N ASN A 297 -16.93 12.79 23.43
CA ASN A 297 -16.85 11.43 23.93
C ASN A 297 -15.78 10.62 23.16
N PHE A 298 -15.12 9.69 23.85
CA PHE A 298 -14.06 8.82 23.29
C PHE A 298 -14.48 8.16 21.97
N TYR A 299 -15.70 7.65 21.89
CA TYR A 299 -16.25 7.00 20.68
C TYR A 299 -16.38 7.97 19.50
N LYS A 300 -16.92 9.17 19.75
CA LYS A 300 -17.02 10.21 18.73
C LYS A 300 -15.66 10.71 18.26
N ARG A 301 -14.66 10.77 19.16
CA ARG A 301 -13.28 11.13 18.79
C ARG A 301 -12.67 10.13 17.82
N ILE A 302 -12.79 8.82 18.07
CA ILE A 302 -12.34 7.78 17.15
C ILE A 302 -13.06 7.91 15.81
N LEU A 303 -14.38 8.06 15.81
CA LEU A 303 -15.18 8.19 14.60
C LEU A 303 -14.72 9.39 13.76
N ILE A 304 -14.67 10.57 14.36
CA ILE A 304 -14.33 11.83 13.66
C ILE A 304 -12.89 11.78 13.14
N SER A 305 -11.91 11.38 13.97
CA SER A 305 -10.52 11.29 13.54
C SER A 305 -10.32 10.30 12.40
N THR A 306 -11.01 9.16 12.43
CA THR A 306 -10.92 8.14 11.38
C THR A 306 -11.55 8.63 10.08
N ILE A 307 -12.75 9.23 10.13
CA ILE A 307 -13.45 9.74 8.94
C ILE A 307 -12.63 10.87 8.29
N ILE A 308 -12.14 11.83 9.08
CA ILE A 308 -11.31 12.92 8.57
C ILE A 308 -10.05 12.36 7.88
N THR A 309 -9.36 11.42 8.54
CA THR A 309 -8.13 10.82 7.97
C THR A 309 -8.41 10.10 6.66
N ILE A 310 -9.49 9.29 6.58
CA ILE A 310 -9.82 8.50 5.39
C ILE A 310 -10.27 9.39 4.22
N ILE A 311 -10.94 10.50 4.49
CA ILE A 311 -11.44 11.38 3.42
C ILE A 311 -10.34 12.33 2.91
N ILE A 312 -9.56 12.92 3.83
CA ILE A 312 -8.64 14.01 3.47
C ILE A 312 -7.27 13.49 3.02
N TYR A 313 -6.73 12.46 3.69
CA TYR A 313 -5.35 12.06 3.45
C TYR A 313 -5.11 11.29 2.13
N PRO A 314 -5.96 10.35 1.68
CA PRO A 314 -5.75 9.66 0.42
C PRO A 314 -5.65 10.59 -0.80
N PRO A 315 -6.52 11.60 -1.00
CA PRO A 315 -6.35 12.55 -2.08
C PRO A 315 -5.02 13.33 -2.01
N ILE A 316 -4.61 13.78 -0.83
CA ILE A 316 -3.34 14.51 -0.63
C ILE A 316 -2.14 13.64 -1.07
N THR A 317 -2.22 12.33 -0.87
CA THR A 317 -1.17 11.36 -1.19
C THR A 317 -1.32 10.74 -2.58
N LEU A 318 -2.16 11.33 -3.44
CA LEU A 318 -2.46 10.87 -4.79
C LEU A 318 -2.94 9.40 -4.82
N PHE A 319 -3.78 9.03 -3.85
CA PHE A 319 -4.36 7.69 -3.73
C PHE A 319 -3.34 6.55 -3.77
N SER A 320 -2.19 6.73 -3.11
CA SER A 320 -1.18 5.67 -3.04
C SER A 320 -1.79 4.35 -2.51
N VAL A 321 -1.41 3.22 -3.12
CA VAL A 321 -2.01 1.90 -2.84
C VAL A 321 -1.92 1.53 -1.36
N SER A 322 -0.80 1.85 -0.70
CA SER A 322 -0.61 1.62 0.74
C SER A 322 -1.60 2.42 1.60
N ILE A 323 -1.92 3.64 1.20
CA ILE A 323 -2.88 4.50 1.90
C ILE A 323 -4.31 4.02 1.67
N ILE A 324 -4.68 3.69 0.43
CA ILE A 324 -6.01 3.13 0.12
C ILE A 324 -6.25 1.89 0.97
N ARG A 325 -5.28 0.95 1.02
CA ARG A 325 -5.39 -0.26 1.84
C ARG A 325 -5.60 0.07 3.32
N ALA A 326 -4.76 0.94 3.89
CA ALA A 326 -4.85 1.29 5.30
C ALA A 326 -6.16 2.04 5.63
N SER A 327 -6.65 2.88 4.72
CA SER A 327 -7.94 3.57 4.84
C SER A 327 -9.11 2.60 4.84
N ILE A 328 -9.12 1.62 3.94
CA ILE A 328 -10.17 0.58 3.89
C ILE A 328 -10.12 -0.26 5.17
N MET A 329 -8.93 -0.65 5.64
CA MET A 329 -8.80 -1.41 6.88
C MET A 329 -9.28 -0.60 8.09
N ALA A 330 -8.91 0.68 8.20
CA ALA A 330 -9.38 1.57 9.26
C ALA A 330 -10.90 1.73 9.23
N PHE A 331 -11.50 1.86 8.05
CA PHE A 331 -12.94 1.92 7.85
C PHE A 331 -13.64 0.62 8.28
N CYS A 332 -13.11 -0.54 7.89
CA CYS A 332 -13.64 -1.84 8.32
C CYS A 332 -13.58 -2.02 9.85
N LEU A 333 -12.48 -1.58 10.47
CA LEU A 333 -12.35 -1.62 11.93
C LEU A 333 -13.33 -0.67 12.61
N LEU A 334 -13.55 0.51 12.04
CA LEU A 334 -14.54 1.48 12.55
C LEU A 334 -15.96 0.91 12.49
N ILE A 335 -16.34 0.32 11.37
CA ILE A 335 -17.64 -0.35 11.19
C ILE A 335 -17.81 -1.50 12.19
N SER A 336 -16.79 -2.35 12.32
CA SER A 336 -16.81 -3.46 13.27
C SER A 336 -16.98 -2.98 14.72
N TYR A 337 -16.41 -1.83 15.03
CA TYR A 337 -16.53 -1.20 16.34
C TYR A 337 -17.94 -0.65 16.58
N TYR A 338 -18.53 0.01 15.59
CA TYR A 338 -19.87 0.61 15.69
C TYR A 338 -20.98 -0.43 15.81
N PHE A 339 -20.84 -1.56 15.11
CA PHE A 339 -21.83 -2.65 15.11
C PHE A 339 -21.53 -3.76 16.13
N ASP A 340 -20.63 -3.55 17.09
CA ASP A 340 -20.22 -4.54 18.08
C ASP A 340 -19.86 -5.93 17.50
N ARG A 341 -19.28 -5.93 16.27
CA ARG A 341 -18.87 -7.14 15.57
C ARG A 341 -17.44 -7.53 15.93
N ASN A 342 -17.18 -8.84 15.89
CA ASN A 342 -15.82 -9.35 16.07
C ASN A 342 -14.84 -8.73 15.08
N ARG A 343 -13.80 -8.05 15.61
CA ARG A 343 -12.75 -7.39 14.83
C ARG A 343 -11.81 -8.44 14.27
N ASN A 344 -11.92 -8.72 12.99
CA ASN A 344 -11.02 -9.63 12.29
C ASN A 344 -10.12 -8.86 11.32
N SER A 345 -8.90 -8.54 11.77
CA SER A 345 -7.92 -7.79 10.98
C SER A 345 -7.50 -8.52 9.70
N ILE A 346 -7.52 -9.87 9.69
CA ILE A 346 -7.21 -10.64 8.48
C ILE A 346 -8.27 -10.41 7.41
N ASN A 347 -9.55 -10.46 7.78
CA ASN A 347 -10.63 -10.22 6.82
C ASN A 347 -10.62 -8.78 6.29
N ALA A 348 -10.34 -7.79 7.14
CA ALA A 348 -10.20 -6.40 6.71
C ALA A 348 -9.03 -6.24 5.72
N LEU A 349 -7.91 -6.93 5.95
CA LEU A 349 -6.76 -6.94 5.05
C LEU A 349 -7.12 -7.54 3.67
N PHE A 350 -7.73 -8.72 3.65
CA PHE A 350 -8.11 -9.38 2.39
C PHE A 350 -9.22 -8.62 1.66
N LEU A 351 -10.20 -8.07 2.37
CA LEU A 351 -11.21 -7.21 1.77
C LEU A 351 -10.58 -5.97 1.11
N SER A 352 -9.61 -5.34 1.78
CA SER A 352 -8.90 -4.20 1.18
C SER A 352 -8.12 -4.60 -0.08
N ALA A 353 -7.50 -5.79 -0.09
CA ALA A 353 -6.82 -6.31 -1.27
C ALA A 353 -7.79 -6.56 -2.43
N LEU A 354 -8.96 -7.16 -2.14
CA LEU A 354 -10.00 -7.39 -3.15
C LEU A 354 -10.48 -6.08 -3.78
N ILE A 355 -10.77 -5.07 -2.94
CA ILE A 355 -11.21 -3.76 -3.43
C ILE A 355 -10.15 -3.10 -4.31
N ILE A 356 -8.87 -3.16 -3.90
CA ILE A 356 -7.77 -2.60 -4.69
C ILE A 356 -7.64 -3.32 -6.03
N LEU A 357 -7.73 -4.64 -6.07
CA LEU A 357 -7.66 -5.42 -7.30
C LEU A 357 -8.88 -5.19 -8.21
N LEU A 358 -10.06 -4.92 -7.65
CA LEU A 358 -11.24 -4.51 -8.42
C LEU A 358 -11.07 -3.09 -9.00
N LEU A 359 -10.44 -2.19 -8.27
CA LEU A 359 -10.15 -0.84 -8.78
C LEU A 359 -9.04 -0.86 -9.83
N ASN A 360 -7.98 -1.63 -9.61
CA ASN A 360 -6.84 -1.74 -10.51
C ASN A 360 -6.22 -3.14 -10.42
N PRO A 361 -6.53 -4.08 -11.33
CA PRO A 361 -5.95 -5.43 -11.36
C PRO A 361 -4.41 -5.43 -11.43
N ASN A 362 -3.81 -4.45 -12.12
CA ASN A 362 -2.36 -4.34 -12.25
C ASN A 362 -1.64 -4.11 -10.90
N SER A 363 -2.37 -3.70 -9.86
CA SER A 363 -1.81 -3.55 -8.51
C SER A 363 -1.19 -4.84 -7.97
N ILE A 364 -1.55 -6.02 -8.50
CA ILE A 364 -0.95 -7.29 -8.07
C ILE A 364 0.56 -7.34 -8.38
N LYS A 365 1.00 -6.66 -9.43
CA LYS A 365 2.41 -6.55 -9.85
C LYS A 365 3.13 -5.41 -9.12
N ASP A 366 2.41 -4.49 -8.47
CA ASP A 366 3.00 -3.34 -7.78
C ASP A 366 3.73 -3.80 -6.50
N ILE A 367 5.04 -3.56 -6.46
CA ILE A 367 5.91 -3.85 -5.31
C ILE A 367 5.35 -3.22 -4.02
N SER A 368 4.80 -1.99 -4.10
CA SER A 368 4.21 -1.31 -2.94
C SER A 368 3.00 -2.06 -2.39
N PHE A 369 2.16 -2.62 -3.27
CA PHE A 369 1.03 -3.46 -2.88
C PHE A 369 1.51 -4.75 -2.20
N GLN A 370 2.44 -5.47 -2.84
CA GLN A 370 2.97 -6.74 -2.35
C GLN A 370 3.61 -6.59 -0.97
N PHE A 371 4.52 -5.63 -0.82
CA PHE A 371 5.23 -5.41 0.45
C PHE A 371 4.29 -4.94 1.56
N SER A 372 3.39 -4.02 1.25
CA SER A 372 2.44 -3.49 2.22
C SER A 372 1.47 -4.56 2.71
N PHE A 373 1.00 -5.44 1.81
CA PHE A 373 0.13 -6.56 2.15
C PHE A 373 0.86 -7.60 3.01
N LEU A 374 2.05 -8.04 2.59
CA LEU A 374 2.84 -9.04 3.28
C LEU A 374 3.31 -8.57 4.67
N ALA A 375 3.81 -7.33 4.78
CA ALA A 375 4.20 -6.75 6.06
C ALA A 375 3.04 -6.77 7.07
N THR A 376 1.86 -6.32 6.63
CA THR A 376 0.68 -6.28 7.50
C THR A 376 0.22 -7.71 7.87
N LEU A 377 0.25 -8.64 6.91
CA LEU A 377 -0.10 -10.04 7.16
C LEU A 377 0.86 -10.68 8.17
N GLY A 378 2.16 -10.44 8.02
CA GLY A 378 3.19 -10.90 8.96
C GLY A 378 2.94 -10.41 10.37
N ILE A 379 2.67 -9.11 10.54
CA ILE A 379 2.34 -8.53 11.85
C ILE A 379 1.07 -9.19 12.43
N ILE A 380 0.00 -9.30 11.65
CA ILE A 380 -1.27 -9.88 12.11
C ILE A 380 -1.11 -11.35 12.54
N ILE A 381 -0.26 -12.12 11.85
CA ILE A 381 -0.04 -13.53 12.17
C ILE A 381 0.87 -13.70 13.37
N TYR A 382 2.03 -13.05 13.38
CA TYR A 382 3.11 -13.34 14.33
C TYR A 382 3.04 -12.52 15.62
N TYR A 383 2.50 -11.29 15.61
CA TYR A 383 2.41 -10.49 16.83
C TYR A 383 1.59 -11.14 17.97
N PRO A 384 0.44 -11.78 17.71
CA PRO A 384 -0.30 -12.50 18.76
C PRO A 384 0.49 -13.68 19.35
N ILE A 385 1.30 -14.36 18.53
CA ILE A 385 2.18 -15.46 18.94
C ILE A 385 3.22 -14.93 19.94
N PHE A 386 3.90 -13.85 19.57
CA PHE A 386 4.91 -13.20 20.40
C PHE A 386 4.30 -12.67 21.72
N ASN A 387 3.14 -12.03 21.65
CA ASN A 387 2.44 -11.53 22.82
C ASN A 387 2.09 -12.66 23.81
N PHE A 388 1.68 -13.81 23.30
CA PHE A 388 1.35 -14.98 24.11
C PHE A 388 2.59 -15.57 24.83
N TYR A 389 3.68 -15.82 24.09
CA TYR A 389 4.84 -16.51 24.66
C TYR A 389 5.78 -15.59 25.45
N ILE A 390 5.97 -14.34 25.03
CA ILE A 390 6.99 -13.46 25.59
C ILE A 390 6.39 -12.37 26.48
N ILE A 391 5.48 -11.56 25.95
CA ILE A 391 4.97 -10.41 26.69
C ILE A 391 4.15 -10.85 27.91
N LYS A 392 3.34 -11.90 27.76
CA LYS A 392 2.53 -12.44 28.88
C LYS A 392 3.44 -12.97 30.00
N ASN A 393 4.53 -13.67 29.67
CA ASN A 393 5.45 -14.20 30.66
C ASN A 393 6.20 -13.08 31.40
N ILE A 394 6.67 -12.05 30.69
CA ILE A 394 7.33 -10.89 31.30
C ILE A 394 6.35 -10.13 32.20
N LYS A 395 5.08 -9.98 31.80
CA LYS A 395 4.05 -9.34 32.64
C LYS A 395 3.81 -10.06 33.97
N ASN A 396 3.94 -11.37 33.99
CA ASN A 396 3.71 -12.19 35.18
C ASN A 396 4.88 -12.17 36.18
N ILE A 397 6.03 -11.55 35.85
CA ILE A 397 7.15 -11.40 36.78
C ILE A 397 6.73 -10.41 37.88
N ASN A 398 6.63 -10.85 39.09
CA ASN A 398 6.36 -9.96 40.24
C ASN A 398 7.58 -9.12 40.56
N THR A 399 7.41 -7.80 40.55
CA THR A 399 8.46 -6.85 40.88
C THR A 399 7.98 -5.99 42.06
N ASN A 400 8.76 -6.00 43.17
CA ASN A 400 8.37 -5.31 44.41
C ASN A 400 8.72 -3.81 44.39
N ASN A 401 9.61 -3.35 43.49
CA ASN A 401 10.08 -1.97 43.44
C ASN A 401 9.43 -1.18 42.30
N LYS A 402 9.10 0.12 42.54
CA LYS A 402 8.57 1.03 41.50
C LYS A 402 9.50 1.17 40.31
N ILE A 403 10.83 1.21 40.54
CA ILE A 403 11.85 1.35 39.48
C ILE A 403 11.88 0.10 38.60
N THR A 404 11.88 -1.09 39.20
CA THR A 404 11.87 -2.36 38.43
C THR A 404 10.58 -2.53 37.63
N ASN A 405 9.44 -2.08 38.16
CA ASN A 405 8.17 -2.02 37.43
C ASN A 405 8.22 -1.04 36.25
N LEU A 406 8.84 0.12 36.42
CA LEU A 406 9.02 1.08 35.34
C LEU A 406 9.90 0.50 34.22
N ILE A 407 11.06 -0.05 34.56
CA ILE A 407 11.98 -0.70 33.61
C ILE A 407 11.27 -1.83 32.87
N LYS A 408 10.55 -2.70 33.58
CA LYS A 408 9.74 -3.78 33.00
C LYS A 408 8.73 -3.25 31.99
N ASN A 409 7.98 -2.19 32.32
CA ASN A 409 6.97 -1.62 31.41
C ASN A 409 7.60 -0.99 30.17
N ILE A 410 8.75 -0.32 30.33
CA ILE A 410 9.52 0.23 29.19
C ILE A 410 10.03 -0.92 28.31
N SER A 411 10.61 -1.96 28.91
CA SER A 411 11.12 -3.12 28.16
C SER A 411 10.00 -3.84 27.39
N ILE A 412 8.81 -4.01 27.97
CA ILE A 412 7.66 -4.60 27.28
C ILE A 412 7.26 -3.75 26.07
N LYS A 413 7.19 -2.42 26.22
CA LYS A 413 6.85 -1.51 25.11
C LYS A 413 7.89 -1.56 23.99
N LEU A 414 9.18 -1.57 24.36
CA LEU A 414 10.28 -1.64 23.42
C LEU A 414 10.27 -2.98 22.65
N LEU A 415 10.11 -4.09 23.36
CA LEU A 415 10.01 -5.41 22.75
C LEU A 415 8.79 -5.54 21.84
N ALA A 416 7.65 -5.00 22.23
CA ALA A 416 6.45 -4.98 21.39
C ALA A 416 6.68 -4.16 20.11
N PHE A 417 7.33 -3.02 20.20
CA PHE A 417 7.67 -2.17 19.06
C PHE A 417 8.66 -2.86 18.11
N LEU A 418 9.74 -3.45 18.64
CA LEU A 418 10.72 -4.19 17.86
C LEU A 418 10.10 -5.39 17.15
N SER A 419 9.22 -6.12 17.84
CA SER A 419 8.57 -7.31 17.29
C SER A 419 7.72 -6.99 16.06
N ILE A 420 7.06 -5.83 16.02
CA ILE A 420 6.29 -5.38 14.86
C ILE A 420 7.21 -5.22 13.64
N SER A 421 8.37 -4.56 13.80
CA SER A 421 9.35 -4.39 12.73
C SER A 421 9.94 -5.72 12.26
N ILE A 422 10.26 -6.63 13.18
CA ILE A 422 10.79 -7.96 12.87
C ILE A 422 9.78 -8.77 12.06
N PHE A 423 8.52 -8.81 12.47
CA PHE A 423 7.51 -9.62 11.78
C PHE A 423 7.12 -9.05 10.42
N ALA A 424 7.11 -7.74 10.28
CA ALA A 424 6.96 -7.11 8.98
C ALA A 424 8.13 -7.49 8.06
N LEU A 425 9.36 -7.40 8.55
CA LEU A 425 10.55 -7.73 7.78
C LEU A 425 10.56 -9.20 7.36
N ILE A 426 10.35 -10.15 8.29
CA ILE A 426 10.36 -11.59 8.00
C ILE A 426 9.39 -11.94 6.87
N ALA A 427 8.18 -11.36 6.88
CA ALA A 427 7.19 -11.63 5.86
C ALA A 427 7.53 -11.04 4.48
N VAL A 428 8.23 -9.90 4.44
CA VAL A 428 8.59 -9.20 3.20
C VAL A 428 9.95 -9.66 2.65
N LEU A 429 10.82 -10.17 3.51
CA LEU A 429 12.23 -10.44 3.23
C LEU A 429 12.48 -11.26 1.95
N PRO A 430 11.82 -12.39 1.67
CA PRO A 430 12.12 -13.17 0.47
C PRO A 430 11.84 -12.38 -0.81
N LEU A 431 10.72 -11.65 -0.84
CA LEU A 431 10.34 -10.83 -1.98
C LEU A 431 11.23 -9.59 -2.11
N SER A 432 11.67 -9.03 -0.99
CA SER A 432 12.62 -7.91 -0.95
C SER A 432 13.98 -8.30 -1.53
N ILE A 433 14.48 -9.50 -1.21
CA ILE A 433 15.72 -10.00 -1.78
C ILE A 433 15.57 -10.21 -3.30
N HIS A 434 14.44 -10.73 -3.76
CA HIS A 434 14.19 -10.88 -5.19
C HIS A 434 14.22 -9.54 -5.94
N HIS A 435 13.53 -8.51 -5.41
CA HIS A 435 13.41 -7.22 -6.12
C HIS A 435 14.64 -6.30 -5.99
N PHE A 436 15.35 -6.37 -4.87
CA PHE A 436 16.45 -5.44 -4.58
C PHE A 436 17.81 -6.10 -4.52
N SER A 437 17.88 -7.44 -4.56
CA SER A 437 19.11 -8.24 -4.43
C SER A 437 19.92 -7.91 -3.17
N ILE A 438 19.29 -7.37 -2.12
CA ILE A 438 19.92 -6.92 -0.89
C ILE A 438 19.11 -7.41 0.32
N LEU A 439 19.81 -8.07 1.25
CA LEU A 439 19.34 -8.32 2.60
C LEU A 439 19.87 -7.22 3.53
N ASN A 440 18.99 -6.35 4.02
CA ASN A 440 19.37 -5.25 4.90
C ASN A 440 18.83 -5.46 6.32
N ILE A 441 19.69 -5.93 7.24
CA ILE A 441 19.35 -6.15 8.65
C ILE A 441 19.40 -4.83 9.45
N THR A 442 20.13 -3.83 8.96
CA THR A 442 20.26 -2.51 9.61
C THR A 442 18.91 -1.88 9.88
N SER A 443 17.92 -2.17 9.02
CA SER A 443 16.54 -1.66 9.15
C SER A 443 15.89 -1.96 10.51
N LEU A 444 16.25 -3.06 11.18
CA LEU A 444 15.71 -3.41 12.50
C LEU A 444 16.13 -2.40 13.57
N ILE A 445 17.39 -1.97 13.51
CA ILE A 445 17.95 -1.03 14.49
C ILE A 445 17.55 0.39 14.13
N SER A 446 17.68 0.78 12.87
CA SER A 446 17.37 2.13 12.41
C SER A 446 15.89 2.49 12.60
N ASN A 447 14.96 1.55 12.48
CA ASN A 447 13.54 1.77 12.72
C ASN A 447 13.19 2.16 14.16
N ILE A 448 13.99 1.75 15.14
CA ILE A 448 13.77 2.13 16.56
C ILE A 448 13.79 3.64 16.71
N PHE A 449 14.67 4.31 15.99
CA PHE A 449 14.85 5.77 16.04
C PHE A 449 14.03 6.46 14.94
N ALA A 450 14.03 5.92 13.75
CA ALA A 450 13.46 6.57 12.58
C ALA A 450 11.92 6.70 12.65
N VAL A 451 11.21 5.71 13.22
CA VAL A 451 9.75 5.78 13.37
C VAL A 451 9.31 6.84 14.39
N PRO A 452 9.87 6.93 15.62
CA PRO A 452 9.55 8.03 16.53
C PRO A 452 9.88 9.42 15.96
N LEU A 453 11.05 9.54 15.29
CA LEU A 453 11.45 10.81 14.66
C LEU A 453 10.46 11.21 13.54
N SER A 454 10.06 10.27 12.70
CA SER A 454 9.08 10.55 11.65
C SER A 454 7.72 10.98 12.21
N PHE A 455 7.31 10.46 13.38
CA PHE A 455 6.10 10.93 14.07
C PHE A 455 6.23 12.39 14.53
N ILE A 456 7.39 12.77 15.09
CA ILE A 456 7.64 14.17 15.52
C ILE A 456 7.69 15.09 14.30
N ILE A 457 8.37 14.70 13.23
CA ILE A 457 8.45 15.47 11.98
C ILE A 457 7.05 15.67 11.39
N LEU A 458 6.24 14.61 11.33
CA LEU A 458 4.89 14.67 10.77
C LEU A 458 3.96 15.54 11.64
N SER A 459 4.02 15.41 12.98
CA SER A 459 3.19 16.21 13.89
C SER A 459 3.57 17.68 13.87
N SER A 460 4.87 18.00 13.92
CA SER A 460 5.34 19.39 13.83
C SER A 460 5.05 20.01 12.45
N SER A 461 5.15 19.23 11.37
CA SER A 461 4.75 19.67 10.03
C SER A 461 3.26 19.99 9.95
N LEU A 462 2.38 19.16 10.54
CA LEU A 462 0.95 19.45 10.61
C LEU A 462 0.65 20.74 11.38
N ILE A 463 1.31 20.92 12.53
CA ILE A 463 1.17 22.16 13.34
C ILE A 463 1.68 23.37 12.53
N THR A 464 2.78 23.23 11.79
CA THR A 464 3.31 24.28 10.91
C THR A 464 2.27 24.70 9.87
N ILE A 465 1.61 23.73 9.21
CA ILE A 465 0.60 24.01 8.20
C ILE A 465 -0.59 24.77 8.81
N ILE A 466 -1.09 24.32 9.94
CA ILE A 466 -2.24 24.94 10.62
C ILE A 466 -1.89 26.36 11.07
N THR A 467 -0.76 26.54 11.74
CA THR A 467 -0.33 27.84 12.27
C THR A 467 0.00 28.83 11.16
N TYR A 468 0.58 28.36 10.05
CA TYR A 468 0.86 29.20 8.88
C TYR A 468 -0.41 29.78 8.25
N GLN A 469 -1.51 29.03 8.23
CA GLN A 469 -2.80 29.52 7.71
C GLN A 469 -3.48 30.54 8.64
N ILE A 470 -3.21 30.47 9.94
CA ILE A 470 -3.78 31.40 10.94
C ILE A 470 -2.93 32.68 10.98
N TYR A 471 -1.63 32.52 11.21
CA TYR A 471 -0.67 33.61 11.26
C TYR A 471 0.74 33.09 10.97
N ALA A 472 1.31 33.50 9.82
CA ALA A 472 2.55 32.94 9.32
C ALA A 472 3.73 32.95 10.30
N PRO A 473 3.97 34.00 11.12
CA PRO A 473 5.04 33.97 12.13
C PRO A 473 4.91 32.90 13.20
N LEU A 474 3.69 32.45 13.56
CA LEU A 474 3.50 31.37 14.52
C LEU A 474 4.01 30.01 13.98
N SER A 475 4.14 29.87 12.67
CA SER A 475 4.65 28.64 12.07
C SER A 475 6.17 28.47 12.19
N ILE A 476 6.91 29.50 12.58
CA ILE A 476 8.39 29.46 12.67
C ILE A 476 8.84 28.38 13.66
N PHE A 477 8.27 28.38 14.87
CA PHE A 477 8.69 27.41 15.90
C PHE A 477 8.42 25.96 15.51
N PRO A 478 7.21 25.55 15.12
CA PRO A 478 6.97 24.16 14.72
C PRO A 478 7.71 23.78 13.43
N SER A 479 7.95 24.71 12.49
CA SER A 479 8.75 24.41 11.29
C SER A 479 10.23 24.16 11.65
N LYS A 480 10.82 24.95 12.55
CA LYS A 480 12.19 24.71 13.03
C LYS A 480 12.30 23.44 13.84
N THR A 481 11.24 23.03 14.54
CA THR A 481 11.17 21.72 15.18
C THR A 481 11.18 20.60 14.13
N ALA A 482 10.38 20.69 13.07
CA ALA A 482 10.38 19.72 11.98
C ALA A 482 11.75 19.66 11.28
N GLU A 483 12.37 20.80 11.04
CA GLU A 483 13.71 20.93 10.45
C GLU A 483 14.77 20.22 11.31
N PHE A 484 14.81 20.51 12.61
CA PHE A 484 15.77 19.93 13.55
C PHE A 484 15.68 18.39 13.57
N PHE A 485 14.47 17.86 13.70
CA PHE A 485 14.28 16.39 13.72
C PHE A 485 14.50 15.75 12.35
N SER A 486 14.26 16.46 11.23
CA SER A 486 14.62 16.00 9.89
C SER A 486 16.13 15.89 9.73
N ASN A 487 16.92 16.84 10.24
CA ASN A 487 18.38 16.79 10.23
C ASN A 487 18.90 15.60 11.07
N ILE A 488 18.34 15.36 12.26
CA ILE A 488 18.68 14.19 13.07
C ILE A 488 18.38 12.90 12.30
N LEU A 489 17.25 12.82 11.62
CA LEU A 489 16.87 11.63 10.84
C LEU A 489 17.85 11.39 9.67
N ILE A 490 18.31 12.45 8.99
CA ILE A 490 19.30 12.38 7.92
C ILE A 490 20.65 11.88 8.46
N GLU A 491 21.11 12.44 9.59
CA GLU A 491 22.37 12.01 10.21
C GLU A 491 22.32 10.54 10.66
N LEU A 492 21.21 10.12 11.24
CA LEU A 492 21.01 8.71 11.61
C LEU A 492 21.01 7.82 10.37
N ALA A 493 20.32 8.21 9.29
CA ALA A 493 20.34 7.47 8.04
C ALA A 493 21.76 7.34 7.49
N ASN A 494 22.56 8.40 7.52
CA ASN A 494 23.97 8.39 7.11
C ASN A 494 24.81 7.48 8.01
N LYS A 495 24.68 7.56 9.33
CA LYS A 495 25.43 6.69 10.26
C LYS A 495 25.10 5.21 10.06
N PHE A 496 23.82 4.88 9.91
CA PHE A 496 23.37 3.50 9.69
C PHE A 496 23.68 3.00 8.28
N SER A 497 23.76 3.86 7.27
CA SER A 497 24.16 3.46 5.91
C SER A 497 25.59 2.95 5.83
N ASN A 498 26.46 3.40 6.75
CA ASN A 498 27.87 2.99 6.81
C ASN A 498 28.10 1.64 7.53
N LEU A 499 27.04 1.00 8.06
CA LEU A 499 27.13 -0.31 8.71
C LEU A 499 27.08 -1.46 7.68
N ASN A 500 28.09 -1.52 6.82
CA ASN A 500 28.15 -2.47 5.69
C ASN A 500 28.09 -3.95 6.11
N PHE A 501 28.52 -4.29 7.33
CA PHE A 501 28.53 -5.66 7.84
C PHE A 501 27.13 -6.26 8.09
N LEU A 502 26.07 -5.44 8.07
CA LEU A 502 24.66 -5.86 8.18
C LEU A 502 23.94 -5.89 6.84
N ARG A 503 24.66 -5.69 5.73
CA ARG A 503 24.14 -5.68 4.38
C ARG A 503 24.77 -6.80 3.57
N TYR A 504 23.94 -7.69 3.06
CA TYR A 504 24.36 -8.83 2.26
C TYR A 504 23.72 -8.77 0.88
N GLU A 505 24.52 -8.93 -0.16
CA GLU A 505 24.03 -9.07 -1.53
C GLU A 505 23.61 -10.52 -1.75
N LEU A 506 22.34 -10.74 -2.05
CA LEU A 506 21.74 -12.05 -2.28
C LEU A 506 20.77 -11.95 -3.44
N THR A 507 20.81 -12.92 -4.35
CA THR A 507 19.86 -13.02 -5.45
C THR A 507 19.04 -14.29 -5.31
N ILE A 508 17.73 -14.19 -5.37
CA ILE A 508 16.81 -15.34 -5.41
C ILE A 508 15.80 -15.18 -6.55
N ASN A 509 15.45 -16.30 -7.16
CA ASN A 509 14.43 -16.32 -8.21
C ASN A 509 13.05 -16.04 -7.60
N LEU A 510 12.16 -15.39 -8.37
CA LEU A 510 10.79 -15.05 -7.97
C LEU A 510 10.01 -16.27 -7.44
N TYR A 511 10.07 -17.41 -8.15
CA TYR A 511 9.36 -18.62 -7.72
C TYR A 511 9.80 -19.10 -6.35
N PHE A 512 11.11 -19.05 -6.09
CA PHE A 512 11.69 -19.45 -4.81
C PHE A 512 11.35 -18.45 -3.70
N ALA A 513 11.36 -17.14 -4.00
CA ALA A 513 10.93 -16.10 -3.08
C ALA A 513 9.47 -16.26 -2.66
N VAL A 514 8.57 -16.51 -3.62
CA VAL A 514 7.15 -16.75 -3.36
C VAL A 514 6.96 -18.01 -2.53
N LEU A 515 7.67 -19.10 -2.85
CA LEU A 515 7.60 -20.35 -2.09
C LEU A 515 8.01 -20.15 -0.62
N ILE A 516 9.14 -19.48 -0.37
CA ILE A 516 9.61 -19.19 0.99
C ILE A 516 8.59 -18.32 1.74
N THR A 517 8.07 -17.28 1.10
CA THR A 517 7.05 -16.41 1.71
C THR A 517 5.81 -17.22 2.09
N PHE A 518 5.35 -18.12 1.22
CA PHE A 518 4.23 -19.00 1.50
C PHE A 518 4.50 -19.92 2.69
N ILE A 519 5.69 -20.53 2.77
CA ILE A 519 6.11 -21.39 3.89
C ILE A 519 6.12 -20.60 5.19
N ILE A 520 6.68 -19.40 5.21
CA ILE A 520 6.72 -18.54 6.39
C ILE A 520 5.29 -18.26 6.89
N ILE A 521 4.40 -17.81 6.00
CA ILE A 521 3.00 -17.51 6.34
C ILE A 521 2.29 -18.76 6.86
N PHE A 522 2.47 -19.91 6.20
CA PHE A 522 1.83 -21.17 6.56
C PHE A 522 2.25 -21.67 7.95
N ILE A 523 3.55 -21.63 8.26
CA ILE A 523 4.09 -21.95 9.60
C ILE A 523 3.46 -21.03 10.66
N GLY A 524 3.42 -19.73 10.40
CA GLY A 524 2.81 -18.76 11.30
C GLY A 524 1.33 -19.04 11.58
N ILE A 525 0.57 -19.41 10.55
CA ILE A 525 -0.85 -19.77 10.69
C ILE A 525 -1.01 -21.02 11.55
N ILE A 526 -0.21 -22.07 11.33
CA ILE A 526 -0.26 -23.31 12.12
C ILE A 526 0.01 -23.01 13.61
N ILE A 527 1.07 -22.25 13.90
CA ILE A 527 1.42 -21.88 15.28
C ILE A 527 0.28 -21.07 15.91
N ARG A 528 -0.31 -20.13 15.20
CA ARG A 528 -1.42 -19.32 15.69
C ARG A 528 -2.66 -20.14 16.01
N ILE A 529 -3.01 -21.11 15.17
CA ILE A 529 -4.12 -22.03 15.41
C ILE A 529 -3.88 -22.85 16.70
N LYS A 530 -2.66 -23.35 16.87
CA LYS A 530 -2.26 -24.10 18.09
C LYS A 530 -2.42 -23.25 19.35
N ILE A 531 -1.99 -21.99 19.31
CA ILE A 531 -2.10 -21.04 20.44
C ILE A 531 -3.56 -20.72 20.76
N ASN A 532 -4.38 -20.47 19.75
CA ASN A 532 -5.80 -20.19 19.97
C ASN A 532 -6.50 -21.39 20.64
N LYS A 533 -6.14 -22.62 20.27
CA LYS A 533 -6.63 -23.83 20.92
C LYS A 533 -6.17 -23.91 22.38
N LEU A 534 -4.90 -23.62 22.68
CA LEU A 534 -4.37 -23.58 24.04
C LEU A 534 -5.06 -22.51 24.90
N ASN A 535 -5.28 -21.32 24.37
CA ASN A 535 -6.01 -20.26 25.08
C ASN A 535 -7.46 -20.65 25.40
N SER A 536 -8.15 -21.32 24.48
CA SER A 536 -9.52 -21.78 24.71
C SER A 536 -9.60 -22.82 25.83
N ILE A 537 -8.63 -23.73 25.89
CA ILE A 537 -8.52 -24.73 26.97
C ILE A 537 -8.22 -24.05 28.30
N TYR A 538 -7.24 -23.14 28.34
CA TYR A 538 -6.87 -22.40 29.53
C TYR A 538 -8.05 -21.59 30.12
N ASN A 539 -8.79 -20.88 29.25
CA ASN A 539 -9.97 -20.12 29.68
C ASN A 539 -11.09 -21.01 30.22
N LYS A 540 -11.28 -22.21 29.66
CA LYS A 540 -12.24 -23.20 30.22
C LYS A 540 -11.84 -23.67 31.62
N ILE A 541 -10.54 -23.98 31.83
CA ILE A 541 -10.03 -24.43 33.12
C ILE A 541 -10.14 -23.34 34.19
N THR A 542 -9.85 -22.09 33.82
CA THR A 542 -9.96 -20.93 34.73
C THR A 542 -11.41 -20.65 35.11
N HIS A 543 -12.34 -20.75 34.17
CA HIS A 543 -13.77 -20.57 34.42
C HIS A 543 -14.34 -21.70 35.32
N THR A 544 -13.95 -22.94 35.08
CA THR A 544 -14.35 -24.04 35.98
C THR A 544 -13.79 -23.92 37.40
N LYS A 545 -12.55 -23.43 37.56
CA LYS A 545 -11.96 -23.14 38.88
C LYS A 545 -12.65 -21.98 39.61
N GLN A 546 -13.16 -20.97 38.89
CA GLN A 546 -13.94 -19.88 39.50
C GLN A 546 -15.34 -20.35 39.92
N VAL A 547 -16.00 -21.19 39.12
CA VAL A 547 -17.32 -21.78 39.43
C VAL A 547 -17.24 -22.76 40.62
N LEU A 548 -16.11 -23.43 40.82
CA LEU A 548 -15.87 -24.32 41.95
C LEU A 548 -15.43 -23.60 43.23
N LYS A 549 -15.10 -22.30 43.16
CA LYS A 549 -14.76 -21.47 44.35
C LYS A 549 -15.92 -20.63 44.87
N ASN A 550 -16.98 -20.48 44.08
CA ASN A 550 -18.27 -19.92 44.48
C ASN A 550 -19.26 -21.05 44.79
#